data_73acf26bc9a607ae653c40523a7ad69e
#
_entry.id   73acf26bc9a607ae653c40523a7ad69e
#
_cell.length_a   1.000
_cell.length_b   1.000
_cell.length_c   1.000
_cell.angle_alpha   90.00
_cell.angle_beta   90.00
_cell.angle_gamma   90.00
#
_symmetry.space_group_name_H-M   'P 1'
#
loop_
_entity.id
_entity.type
_entity.pdbx_description
1 polymer ?
#
loop_
_entity_poly.entity_id
_entity_poly.type
_entity_poly.pdbx_seq_one_letter_code
_entity_poly.pdbx_strand_id
1 'polypeptide(L)'
;MKIRLSLFAAASVLAGATMIGQQAPPPTAPAAGAQQPAGRGGQGRGQGPQASPFATPPVRVFIYAGLKTHGEGQHDYPQFLADWSKLLMNRNAVVDGGLHFPSAKELGNSDVVIIYKGDAGYMSMEDRANLDTYLRRGGGLVSIHDALCGPDPEYFATIVGGAKKHGETNFTLEADVPYTIVDTAHPIMQGMSNFSINDEAFYSMTWSKTPEIHVLATAVMAATPSAQRAGHAGEVVPQIWTYEKQLVPAPTGQPYRAFVWMQGHSYANFSNPQIQPMLLRGIAWAARRSVDTLATERPGRGGRGSQNNW
;
A
#
# COMPACT_ATOMS: atom_id res chain seq x y z
N MET A 1 -38.83 25.00 37.72
CA MET A 1 -38.81 24.03 38.81
C MET A 1 -37.37 23.50 38.95
N LYS A 2 -36.79 23.88 40.05
CA LYS A 2 -35.53 23.61 40.75
C LYS A 2 -34.40 22.83 40.02
N ILE A 3 -33.35 23.57 39.73
CA ILE A 3 -31.95 23.21 39.47
C ILE A 3 -31.33 22.61 40.73
N ARG A 4 -30.65 21.47 40.63
CA ARG A 4 -29.67 21.04 41.62
C ARG A 4 -28.30 20.92 41.01
N LEU A 5 -27.42 21.85 41.38
CA LEU A 5 -25.98 21.78 41.27
C LEU A 5 -25.44 20.79 42.30
N SER A 6 -24.54 19.91 41.93
CA SER A 6 -23.66 19.19 42.85
C SER A 6 -22.21 19.42 42.47
N LEU A 7 -21.51 20.17 43.33
CA LEU A 7 -20.06 20.29 43.36
C LEU A 7 -19.48 18.95 43.88
N PHE A 8 -18.42 18.46 43.24
CA PHE A 8 -17.46 17.54 43.87
C PHE A 8 -16.07 18.13 43.81
N ALA A 9 -15.46 18.19 44.99
CA ALA A 9 -14.16 18.77 45.26
C ALA A 9 -13.04 17.85 44.84
N ALA A 10 -11.96 18.44 44.35
CA ALA A 10 -10.68 17.80 44.05
C ALA A 10 -9.88 17.59 45.33
N ALA A 11 -9.34 16.41 45.55
CA ALA A 11 -8.29 16.15 46.54
C ALA A 11 -6.98 15.79 45.81
N SER A 12 -5.98 16.67 45.95
CA SER A 12 -4.63 16.45 45.45
C SER A 12 -3.83 15.65 46.49
N VAL A 13 -3.27 14.54 46.06
CA VAL A 13 -2.26 13.80 46.82
C VAL A 13 -0.90 13.96 46.16
N LEU A 14 0.00 14.69 46.81
CA LEU A 14 1.43 14.71 46.49
C LEU A 14 2.07 13.42 47.00
N ALA A 15 2.72 12.64 46.13
CA ALA A 15 3.66 11.59 46.52
C ALA A 15 5.07 12.00 46.05
N GLY A 16 5.93 12.27 47.02
CA GLY A 16 7.35 12.54 46.80
C GLY A 16 8.10 11.25 46.46
N ALA A 17 8.87 11.25 45.38
CA ALA A 17 9.78 10.19 45.02
C ALA A 17 11.22 10.58 45.39
N THR A 18 11.83 9.79 46.30
CA THR A 18 13.20 9.89 46.72
C THR A 18 14.13 9.30 45.65
N MET A 19 15.08 10.09 45.20
CA MET A 19 16.13 9.65 44.25
C MET A 19 17.23 8.94 45.05
N ILE A 20 17.45 7.66 44.75
CA ILE A 20 18.64 6.91 45.23
C ILE A 20 19.63 6.88 44.08
N GLY A 21 20.76 7.55 44.25
CA GLY A 21 21.86 7.56 43.33
C GLY A 21 22.60 6.22 43.31
N GLN A 22 22.75 5.63 42.11
CA GLN A 22 23.67 4.51 41.89
C GLN A 22 25.01 5.05 41.39
N GLN A 23 26.08 4.78 42.16
CA GLN A 23 27.47 5.01 41.77
C GLN A 23 27.91 3.98 40.72
N ALA A 24 28.62 4.44 39.71
CA ALA A 24 29.28 3.61 38.72
C ALA A 24 30.56 2.96 39.27
N PRO A 25 30.90 1.71 38.87
CA PRO A 25 32.15 1.08 39.28
C PRO A 25 33.37 1.63 38.51
N PRO A 26 34.60 1.58 39.11
CA PRO A 26 35.80 2.11 38.50
C PRO A 26 36.35 1.24 37.36
N PRO A 27 37.15 1.82 36.45
CA PRO A 27 37.72 1.11 35.32
C PRO A 27 38.87 0.17 35.72
N THR A 28 38.85 -1.06 35.23
CA THR A 28 39.94 -2.04 35.35
C THR A 28 41.01 -1.82 34.30
N ALA A 29 42.29 -1.87 34.77
CA ALA A 29 43.49 -1.72 33.95
C ALA A 29 43.75 -2.94 33.03
N PRO A 30 44.52 -2.78 31.93
CA PRO A 30 44.76 -3.84 30.95
C PRO A 30 45.83 -4.84 31.44
N ALA A 31 45.56 -6.12 31.26
CA ALA A 31 46.49 -7.20 31.45
C ALA A 31 47.32 -7.49 30.19
N ALA A 32 48.61 -7.69 30.40
CA ALA A 32 49.62 -7.92 29.37
C ALA A 32 49.55 -9.29 28.71
N GLY A 33 49.87 -9.30 27.47
CA GLY A 33 50.49 -10.25 26.59
C GLY A 33 50.31 -11.76 26.80
N ALA A 34 49.70 -12.44 25.83
CA ALA A 34 50.02 -13.83 25.50
C ALA A 34 50.11 -13.99 23.97
N GLN A 35 51.25 -14.56 23.56
CA GLN A 35 51.65 -14.81 22.17
C GLN A 35 50.75 -15.84 21.49
N GLN A 36 50.45 -15.57 20.19
CA GLN A 36 49.75 -16.47 19.30
C GLN A 36 50.63 -17.65 18.85
N PRO A 37 50.06 -18.82 18.65
CA PRO A 37 50.61 -19.81 17.71
C PRO A 37 50.04 -19.59 16.30
N ALA A 38 50.91 -19.59 15.32
CA ALA A 38 50.59 -19.54 13.90
C ALA A 38 49.84 -20.79 13.45
N GLY A 39 48.60 -20.67 13.06
CA GLY A 39 47.77 -21.72 12.48
C GLY A 39 47.30 -21.28 11.09
N ARG A 40 47.64 -22.11 10.13
CA ARG A 40 47.38 -21.97 8.67
C ARG A 40 45.93 -21.74 8.31
N GLY A 41 45.71 -20.78 7.45
CA GLY A 41 45.00 -20.85 6.18
C GLY A 41 43.58 -21.40 6.16
N GLY A 42 42.64 -20.48 6.12
CA GLY A 42 41.32 -20.65 5.58
C GLY A 42 40.78 -19.27 5.24
N GLN A 43 41.12 -18.73 4.06
CA GLN A 43 40.48 -17.52 3.55
C GLN A 43 39.03 -17.83 3.20
N GLY A 44 38.16 -17.87 4.19
CA GLY A 44 36.75 -17.61 4.00
C GLY A 44 36.61 -16.13 3.62
N ARG A 45 36.54 -15.84 2.33
CA ARG A 45 36.11 -14.52 1.85
C ARG A 45 34.68 -14.32 2.39
N GLY A 46 34.57 -13.62 3.49
CA GLY A 46 33.31 -13.01 3.91
C GLY A 46 32.86 -12.17 2.74
N GLN A 47 31.78 -12.59 2.07
CA GLN A 47 31.11 -11.74 1.10
C GLN A 47 30.60 -10.54 1.91
N GLY A 48 31.27 -9.40 1.76
CA GLY A 48 30.73 -8.14 2.22
C GLY A 48 29.35 -7.91 1.63
N PRO A 49 28.54 -7.00 2.18
CA PRO A 49 27.21 -6.71 1.64
C PRO A 49 27.32 -6.52 0.13
N GLN A 50 26.67 -7.40 -0.65
CA GLN A 50 26.66 -7.24 -2.10
C GLN A 50 26.02 -5.90 -2.40
N ALA A 51 26.72 -5.04 -3.13
CA ALA A 51 26.17 -3.78 -3.60
C ALA A 51 24.87 -4.05 -4.37
N SER A 52 23.85 -3.24 -4.11
CA SER A 52 22.58 -3.32 -4.83
C SER A 52 22.87 -3.22 -6.33
N PRO A 53 22.28 -4.09 -7.18
CA PRO A 53 22.40 -3.95 -8.64
C PRO A 53 21.69 -2.69 -9.16
N PHE A 54 20.97 -1.98 -8.32
CA PHE A 54 20.23 -0.76 -8.64
C PHE A 54 20.96 0.47 -8.08
N ALA A 55 20.95 1.56 -8.84
CA ALA A 55 21.58 2.83 -8.46
C ALA A 55 20.88 3.54 -7.29
N THR A 56 19.62 3.23 -7.02
CA THR A 56 18.81 3.85 -5.97
C THR A 56 18.47 2.83 -4.87
N PRO A 57 18.25 3.28 -3.61
CA PRO A 57 17.78 2.40 -2.56
C PRO A 57 16.46 1.71 -2.94
N PRO A 58 16.26 0.45 -2.57
CA PRO A 58 15.04 -0.29 -2.89
C PRO A 58 13.80 0.36 -2.26
N VAL A 59 12.66 0.20 -2.94
CA VAL A 59 11.35 0.55 -2.40
C VAL A 59 10.97 -0.49 -1.34
N ARG A 60 10.59 -0.06 -0.14
CA ARG A 60 10.11 -0.94 0.92
C ARG A 60 8.59 -1.06 0.79
N VAL A 61 8.12 -2.23 0.43
CA VAL A 61 6.72 -2.50 0.16
C VAL A 61 6.16 -3.44 1.21
N PHE A 62 4.98 -3.15 1.74
CA PHE A 62 4.16 -4.11 2.45
C PHE A 62 2.92 -4.43 1.62
N ILE A 63 2.63 -5.72 1.40
CA ILE A 63 1.42 -6.16 0.71
C ILE A 63 0.42 -6.68 1.73
N TYR A 64 -0.68 -5.95 1.92
CA TYR A 64 -1.83 -6.40 2.71
C TYR A 64 -2.83 -7.08 1.77
N ALA A 65 -2.85 -8.41 1.79
CA ALA A 65 -3.73 -9.24 0.96
C ALA A 65 -4.92 -9.78 1.77
N GLY A 66 -6.01 -10.10 1.07
CA GLY A 66 -7.16 -10.78 1.65
C GLY A 66 -7.05 -12.30 1.58
N LEU A 67 -8.03 -12.97 2.20
CA LEU A 67 -8.30 -14.38 1.94
C LEU A 67 -8.99 -14.53 0.59
N LYS A 68 -8.78 -15.68 -0.07
CA LYS A 68 -9.46 -16.01 -1.31
C LYS A 68 -10.98 -15.96 -1.13
N THR A 69 -11.66 -15.24 -2.01
CA THR A 69 -13.11 -15.21 -2.15
C THR A 69 -13.49 -15.42 -3.61
N HIS A 70 -14.75 -15.69 -3.92
CA HIS A 70 -15.25 -15.93 -5.28
C HIS A 70 -14.67 -17.16 -5.98
N GLY A 71 -14.96 -17.32 -7.26
CA GLY A 71 -14.51 -18.43 -8.09
C GLY A 71 -13.04 -18.41 -8.45
N GLU A 72 -12.62 -19.38 -9.26
CA GLU A 72 -11.26 -19.43 -9.81
C GLU A 72 -10.98 -18.19 -10.66
N GLY A 73 -9.80 -17.61 -10.52
CA GLY A 73 -9.40 -16.41 -11.25
C GLY A 73 -10.02 -15.10 -10.74
N GLN A 74 -10.88 -15.15 -9.73
CA GLN A 74 -11.54 -13.98 -9.14
C GLN A 74 -11.07 -13.78 -7.70
N HIS A 75 -10.79 -12.55 -7.28
CA HIS A 75 -10.35 -12.21 -5.92
C HIS A 75 -9.21 -13.12 -5.41
N ASP A 76 -8.23 -13.40 -6.27
CA ASP A 76 -7.08 -14.25 -5.93
C ASP A 76 -6.04 -13.47 -5.11
N TYR A 77 -6.47 -12.90 -3.97
CA TYR A 77 -5.65 -12.07 -3.10
C TYR A 77 -4.38 -12.78 -2.59
N PRO A 78 -4.42 -14.06 -2.14
CA PRO A 78 -3.21 -14.77 -1.73
C PRO A 78 -2.25 -15.02 -2.89
N GLN A 79 -2.77 -15.28 -4.10
CA GLN A 79 -1.97 -15.44 -5.30
C GLN A 79 -1.26 -14.13 -5.66
N PHE A 80 -1.96 -12.99 -5.54
CA PHE A 80 -1.36 -11.68 -5.72
C PHE A 80 -0.19 -11.46 -4.75
N LEU A 81 -0.38 -11.78 -3.46
CA LEU A 81 0.70 -11.67 -2.47
C LEU A 81 1.94 -12.46 -2.91
N ALA A 82 1.76 -13.70 -3.38
CA ALA A 82 2.86 -14.54 -3.81
C ALA A 82 3.54 -14.01 -5.09
N ASP A 83 2.77 -13.72 -6.13
CA ASP A 83 3.29 -13.35 -7.45
C ASP A 83 3.88 -11.93 -7.45
N TRP A 84 3.18 -10.97 -6.82
CA TRP A 84 3.65 -9.58 -6.78
C TRP A 84 4.81 -9.38 -5.81
N SER A 85 4.91 -10.17 -4.74
CA SER A 85 6.13 -10.21 -3.92
C SER A 85 7.33 -10.61 -4.78
N LYS A 86 7.21 -11.71 -5.54
CA LYS A 86 8.27 -12.16 -6.46
C LYS A 86 8.56 -11.15 -7.57
N LEU A 87 7.51 -10.60 -8.19
CA LEU A 87 7.62 -9.58 -9.24
C LEU A 87 8.41 -8.36 -8.77
N LEU A 88 8.05 -7.83 -7.59
CA LEU A 88 8.66 -6.63 -7.01
C LEU A 88 10.09 -6.89 -6.52
N MET A 89 10.35 -8.04 -5.89
CA MET A 89 11.71 -8.43 -5.46
C MET A 89 12.67 -8.64 -6.63
N ASN A 90 12.16 -9.02 -7.80
CA ASN A 90 12.93 -9.09 -9.05
C ASN A 90 13.19 -7.70 -9.65
N ARG A 91 12.63 -6.67 -9.08
CA ARG A 91 12.86 -5.25 -9.41
C ARG A 91 13.55 -4.55 -8.22
N ASN A 92 13.52 -3.26 -8.16
CA ASN A 92 14.19 -2.52 -7.08
C ASN A 92 13.27 -2.39 -5.84
N ALA A 93 12.80 -3.52 -5.27
CA ALA A 93 11.99 -3.52 -4.04
C ALA A 93 12.48 -4.55 -3.01
N VAL A 94 12.18 -4.27 -1.75
CA VAL A 94 12.15 -5.21 -0.63
C VAL A 94 10.69 -5.33 -0.21
N VAL A 95 10.19 -6.55 -0.16
CA VAL A 95 8.77 -6.82 0.05
C VAL A 95 8.58 -7.62 1.34
N ASP A 96 7.67 -7.14 2.15
CA ASP A 96 7.03 -7.84 3.26
C ASP A 96 5.52 -7.89 2.98
N GLY A 97 4.77 -8.72 3.68
CA GLY A 97 3.33 -8.79 3.49
C GLY A 97 2.65 -9.88 4.30
N GLY A 98 1.34 -9.82 4.33
CA GLY A 98 0.52 -10.76 5.09
C GLY A 98 -0.97 -10.60 4.83
N LEU A 99 -1.74 -11.48 5.50
CA LEU A 99 -3.21 -11.49 5.47
C LEU A 99 -3.81 -10.70 6.66
N HIS A 100 -3.01 -9.90 7.34
CA HIS A 100 -3.39 -9.05 8.45
C HIS A 100 -3.09 -7.59 8.14
N PHE A 101 -3.79 -6.68 8.81
CA PHE A 101 -3.45 -5.27 8.73
C PHE A 101 -2.03 -5.04 9.27
N PRO A 102 -1.17 -4.27 8.57
CA PRO A 102 0.22 -4.10 8.98
C PRO A 102 0.33 -3.45 10.36
N SER A 103 1.13 -4.05 11.24
CA SER A 103 1.45 -3.51 12.55
C SER A 103 2.18 -2.17 12.45
N ALA A 104 2.25 -1.42 13.55
CA ALA A 104 3.01 -0.17 13.61
C ALA A 104 4.48 -0.33 13.19
N LYS A 105 5.10 -1.50 13.49
CA LYS A 105 6.47 -1.83 13.09
C LYS A 105 6.59 -2.03 11.58
N GLU A 106 5.68 -2.79 10.99
CA GLU A 106 5.64 -3.05 9.54
C GLU A 106 5.37 -1.77 8.77
N LEU A 107 4.39 -0.97 9.21
CA LEU A 107 4.14 0.36 8.68
C LEU A 107 5.38 1.25 8.79
N GLY A 108 6.08 1.24 9.96
CA GLY A 108 7.31 1.98 10.17
C GLY A 108 8.43 1.63 9.19
N ASN A 109 8.46 0.39 8.73
CA ASN A 109 9.46 -0.14 7.80
C ASN A 109 9.06 -0.01 6.32
N SER A 110 7.86 0.49 5.99
CA SER A 110 7.33 0.52 4.63
C SER A 110 7.35 1.94 4.04
N ASP A 111 7.74 2.08 2.79
CA ASP A 111 7.57 3.31 2.01
C ASP A 111 6.16 3.35 1.40
N VAL A 112 5.61 2.19 1.03
CA VAL A 112 4.27 2.05 0.46
C VAL A 112 3.61 0.75 0.94
N VAL A 113 2.30 0.85 1.21
CA VAL A 113 1.42 -0.30 1.50
C VAL A 113 0.50 -0.52 0.31
N ILE A 114 0.53 -1.74 -0.25
CA ILE A 114 -0.41 -2.19 -1.27
C ILE A 114 -1.53 -2.93 -0.56
N ILE A 115 -2.78 -2.53 -0.81
CA ILE A 115 -3.97 -3.15 -0.24
C ILE A 115 -4.75 -3.80 -1.38
N TYR A 116 -4.74 -5.13 -1.40
CA TYR A 116 -5.57 -5.92 -2.30
C TYR A 116 -6.29 -7.01 -1.51
N LYS A 117 -7.47 -6.67 -1.02
CA LYS A 117 -8.36 -7.52 -0.22
C LYS A 117 -9.78 -6.99 -0.27
N GLY A 118 -10.75 -7.82 0.06
CA GLY A 118 -12.11 -7.35 0.27
C GLY A 118 -12.23 -6.49 1.54
N ASP A 119 -13.00 -5.41 1.46
CA ASP A 119 -13.39 -4.62 2.62
C ASP A 119 -12.23 -4.05 3.47
N ALA A 120 -11.28 -3.37 2.84
CA ALA A 120 -10.18 -2.77 3.58
C ALA A 120 -10.62 -1.62 4.51
N GLY A 121 -11.81 -1.07 4.30
CA GLY A 121 -12.41 -0.09 5.20
C GLY A 121 -12.83 -0.65 6.56
N TYR A 122 -12.87 -1.99 6.73
CA TYR A 122 -13.02 -2.62 8.05
C TYR A 122 -11.67 -2.61 8.78
N MET A 123 -11.51 -1.67 9.66
CA MET A 123 -10.31 -1.49 10.47
C MET A 123 -10.71 -1.35 11.94
N SER A 124 -9.93 -1.98 12.83
CA SER A 124 -10.04 -1.73 14.27
C SER A 124 -9.62 -0.28 14.59
N MET A 125 -9.90 0.18 15.80
CA MET A 125 -9.42 1.50 16.25
C MET A 125 -7.90 1.57 16.28
N GLU A 126 -7.24 0.47 16.62
CA GLU A 126 -5.77 0.37 16.61
C GLU A 126 -5.22 0.46 15.19
N ASP A 127 -5.80 -0.25 14.23
CA ASP A 127 -5.41 -0.18 12.82
C ASP A 127 -5.55 1.25 12.27
N ARG A 128 -6.67 1.93 12.59
CA ARG A 128 -6.89 3.33 12.20
C ARG A 128 -5.83 4.27 12.79
N ALA A 129 -5.45 4.08 14.06
CA ALA A 129 -4.43 4.89 14.73
C ALA A 129 -3.02 4.64 14.12
N ASN A 130 -2.70 3.38 13.84
CA ASN A 130 -1.44 2.99 13.20
C ASN A 130 -1.37 3.56 11.77
N LEU A 131 -2.46 3.46 11.00
CA LEU A 131 -2.58 4.03 9.67
C LEU A 131 -2.44 5.56 9.71
N ASP A 132 -3.13 6.25 10.61
CA ASP A 132 -3.02 7.72 10.75
C ASP A 132 -1.58 8.14 11.01
N THR A 133 -0.87 7.45 11.91
CA THR A 133 0.55 7.68 12.19
C THR A 133 1.42 7.50 10.94
N TYR A 134 1.16 6.43 10.17
CA TYR A 134 1.85 6.13 8.92
C TYR A 134 1.61 7.22 7.87
N LEU A 135 0.37 7.65 7.69
CA LEU A 135 0.00 8.68 6.71
C LEU A 135 0.56 10.06 7.09
N ARG A 136 0.56 10.42 8.38
CA ARG A 136 1.14 11.68 8.86
C ARG A 136 2.62 11.84 8.54
N ARG A 137 3.37 10.75 8.46
CA ARG A 137 4.77 10.80 8.02
C ARG A 137 4.96 10.80 6.50
N GLY A 138 3.87 10.82 5.72
CA GLY A 138 3.91 10.83 4.26
C GLY A 138 3.98 9.45 3.64
N GLY A 139 3.53 8.39 4.34
CA GLY A 139 3.51 7.02 3.82
C GLY A 139 2.63 6.86 2.59
N GLY A 140 3.02 5.97 1.65
CA GLY A 140 2.30 5.72 0.42
C GLY A 140 1.24 4.61 0.54
N LEU A 141 0.13 4.75 -0.18
CA LEU A 141 -0.90 3.71 -0.32
C LEU A 141 -1.12 3.36 -1.78
N VAL A 142 -1.39 2.09 -2.04
CA VAL A 142 -1.98 1.60 -3.29
C VAL A 142 -3.22 0.79 -2.92
N SER A 143 -4.39 1.22 -3.39
CA SER A 143 -5.67 0.55 -3.10
C SER A 143 -6.24 -0.04 -4.38
N ILE A 144 -6.57 -1.32 -4.35
CA ILE A 144 -6.98 -2.08 -5.53
C ILE A 144 -8.34 -2.73 -5.26
N HIS A 145 -9.30 -2.48 -6.16
CA HIS A 145 -10.58 -3.16 -6.25
C HIS A 145 -11.40 -3.06 -4.96
N ASP A 146 -11.84 -4.19 -4.42
CA ASP A 146 -12.65 -4.30 -3.20
C ASP A 146 -11.96 -3.77 -1.93
N ALA A 147 -10.67 -3.40 -2.03
CA ALA A 147 -10.06 -2.60 -0.98
C ALA A 147 -10.76 -1.25 -0.77
N LEU A 148 -11.53 -0.78 -1.76
CA LEU A 148 -12.34 0.44 -1.67
C LEU A 148 -13.63 0.25 -0.86
N CYS A 149 -13.98 -1.00 -0.50
CA CYS A 149 -15.21 -1.31 0.22
C CYS A 149 -15.02 -1.20 1.74
N GLY A 150 -16.11 -0.90 2.44
CA GLY A 150 -16.14 -0.89 3.89
C GLY A 150 -17.47 -0.41 4.47
N PRO A 151 -17.64 -0.48 5.80
CA PRO A 151 -18.88 -0.09 6.46
C PRO A 151 -19.06 1.44 6.53
N ASP A 152 -17.97 2.19 6.41
CA ASP A 152 -17.90 3.64 6.56
C ASP A 152 -17.16 4.23 5.34
N PRO A 153 -17.85 4.33 4.17
CA PRO A 153 -17.23 4.83 2.96
C PRO A 153 -16.84 6.31 3.07
N GLU A 154 -17.54 7.11 3.88
CA GLU A 154 -17.20 8.51 4.12
C GLU A 154 -15.80 8.63 4.75
N TYR A 155 -15.52 7.82 5.78
CA TYR A 155 -14.19 7.78 6.39
C TYR A 155 -13.14 7.31 5.39
N PHE A 156 -13.39 6.18 4.71
CA PHE A 156 -12.36 5.58 3.86
C PHE A 156 -12.07 6.43 2.60
N ALA A 157 -13.07 7.12 2.07
CA ALA A 157 -12.87 8.11 1.01
C ALA A 157 -11.90 9.22 1.45
N THR A 158 -11.88 9.60 2.73
CA THR A 158 -10.88 10.58 3.22
C THR A 158 -9.44 10.04 3.26
N ILE A 159 -9.26 8.73 3.06
CA ILE A 159 -7.96 8.05 3.07
C ILE A 159 -7.45 7.80 1.64
N VAL A 160 -8.31 7.33 0.73
CA VAL A 160 -7.91 6.93 -0.64
C VAL A 160 -8.62 7.73 -1.74
N GLY A 161 -9.41 8.73 -1.36
CA GLY A 161 -10.08 9.63 -2.29
C GLY A 161 -11.46 9.16 -2.77
N GLY A 162 -11.73 7.85 -2.79
CA GLY A 162 -13.02 7.28 -3.18
C GLY A 162 -13.24 5.95 -2.49
N ALA A 163 -14.48 5.66 -2.09
CA ALA A 163 -14.87 4.42 -1.42
C ALA A 163 -16.33 4.06 -1.70
N LYS A 164 -16.71 2.85 -1.40
CA LYS A 164 -18.10 2.41 -1.47
C LYS A 164 -18.49 1.51 -0.29
N LYS A 165 -19.79 1.36 -0.04
CA LYS A 165 -20.28 0.40 0.93
C LYS A 165 -20.44 -0.96 0.26
N HIS A 166 -19.94 -2.00 0.90
CA HIS A 166 -20.09 -3.36 0.41
C HIS A 166 -21.56 -3.84 0.49
N GLY A 167 -21.95 -4.71 -0.44
CA GLY A 167 -23.27 -5.35 -0.44
C GLY A 167 -24.41 -4.51 -1.01
N GLU A 168 -24.17 -3.28 -1.43
CA GLU A 168 -25.10 -2.49 -2.21
C GLU A 168 -24.90 -2.75 -3.70
N THR A 169 -26.00 -2.61 -4.50
CA THR A 169 -25.96 -2.81 -5.96
C THR A 169 -25.29 -1.61 -6.65
N ASN A 170 -24.05 -1.36 -6.32
CA ASN A 170 -23.24 -0.26 -6.84
C ASN A 170 -22.00 -0.75 -7.62
N PHE A 171 -22.16 -1.83 -8.39
CA PHE A 171 -21.14 -2.41 -9.25
C PHE A 171 -21.76 -2.95 -10.54
N THR A 172 -20.97 -3.02 -11.61
CA THR A 172 -21.25 -3.86 -12.78
C THR A 172 -20.54 -5.19 -12.58
N LEU A 173 -21.18 -6.29 -12.83
CA LEU A 173 -20.52 -7.59 -12.97
C LEU A 173 -19.55 -7.51 -14.17
N GLU A 174 -18.60 -8.46 -14.23
CA GLU A 174 -17.58 -8.53 -15.27
C GLU A 174 -18.11 -8.11 -16.64
N ALA A 175 -17.67 -6.94 -17.07
CA ALA A 175 -18.08 -6.32 -18.31
C ALA A 175 -16.89 -5.60 -18.93
N ASP A 176 -17.05 -5.16 -20.17
CA ASP A 176 -16.03 -4.33 -20.81
C ASP A 176 -15.89 -2.99 -20.08
N VAL A 177 -14.68 -2.66 -19.69
CA VAL A 177 -14.30 -1.41 -19.02
C VAL A 177 -13.41 -0.61 -19.97
N PRO A 178 -14.00 0.27 -20.80
CA PRO A 178 -13.27 1.05 -21.80
C PRO A 178 -12.61 2.26 -21.13
N TYR A 179 -11.33 2.16 -20.78
CA TYR A 179 -10.60 3.27 -20.21
C TYR A 179 -10.37 4.40 -21.20
N THR A 180 -10.75 5.59 -20.79
CA THR A 180 -10.33 6.85 -21.40
C THR A 180 -9.29 7.49 -20.49
N ILE A 181 -8.04 7.62 -20.98
CA ILE A 181 -6.98 8.30 -20.27
C ILE A 181 -7.24 9.80 -20.32
N VAL A 182 -7.40 10.44 -19.15
CA VAL A 182 -7.73 11.87 -19.08
C VAL A 182 -6.52 12.74 -18.75
N ASP A 183 -5.48 12.17 -18.13
CA ASP A 183 -4.21 12.87 -17.90
C ASP A 183 -3.02 12.04 -18.42
N THR A 184 -2.69 12.25 -19.69
CA THR A 184 -1.53 11.61 -20.35
C THR A 184 -0.19 12.20 -19.91
N ALA A 185 -0.19 13.38 -19.28
CA ALA A 185 1.01 14.05 -18.79
C ALA A 185 1.45 13.54 -17.41
N HIS A 186 0.52 12.94 -16.65
CA HIS A 186 0.86 12.39 -15.34
C HIS A 186 1.87 11.24 -15.48
N PRO A 187 2.96 11.22 -14.66
CA PRO A 187 4.05 10.24 -14.81
C PRO A 187 3.59 8.78 -14.82
N ILE A 188 2.54 8.43 -14.07
CA ILE A 188 1.98 7.06 -14.03
C ILE A 188 1.43 6.66 -15.41
N MET A 189 0.77 7.60 -16.12
CA MET A 189 0.06 7.34 -17.37
C MET A 189 0.91 7.59 -18.62
N GLN A 190 2.15 8.02 -18.46
CA GLN A 190 3.02 8.37 -19.56
C GLN A 190 3.20 7.22 -20.54
N GLY A 191 2.95 7.46 -21.84
CA GLY A 191 3.02 6.49 -22.91
C GLY A 191 1.83 5.51 -22.98
N MET A 192 0.82 5.67 -22.14
CA MET A 192 -0.42 4.91 -22.24
C MET A 192 -1.40 5.55 -23.24
N SER A 193 -2.20 4.72 -23.87
CA SER A 193 -3.32 5.12 -24.71
C SER A 193 -4.61 4.48 -24.17
N ASN A 194 -5.76 4.90 -24.64
CA ASN A 194 -7.05 4.28 -24.30
C ASN A 194 -7.03 2.78 -24.61
N PHE A 195 -7.59 1.99 -23.72
CA PHE A 195 -7.66 0.53 -23.83
C PHE A 195 -8.89 0.00 -23.09
N SER A 196 -9.21 -1.28 -23.26
CA SER A 196 -10.28 -1.95 -22.52
C SER A 196 -9.78 -3.20 -21.83
N ILE A 197 -10.42 -3.55 -20.73
CA ILE A 197 -10.31 -4.86 -20.08
C ILE A 197 -11.70 -5.37 -19.73
N ASN A 198 -11.86 -6.68 -19.57
CA ASN A 198 -13.06 -7.23 -18.94
C ASN A 198 -12.83 -7.35 -17.44
N ASP A 199 -13.62 -6.65 -16.62
CA ASP A 199 -13.51 -6.65 -15.17
C ASP A 199 -14.80 -6.07 -14.55
N GLU A 200 -14.84 -6.04 -13.24
CA GLU A 200 -15.88 -5.38 -12.47
C GLU A 200 -15.60 -3.87 -12.35
N ALA A 201 -16.63 -3.06 -12.47
CA ALA A 201 -16.52 -1.61 -12.28
C ALA A 201 -17.56 -1.12 -11.27
N PHE A 202 -17.19 -0.14 -10.46
CA PHE A 202 -18.05 0.43 -9.43
C PHE A 202 -18.66 1.75 -9.88
N TYR A 203 -19.89 2.00 -9.45
CA TYR A 203 -20.61 3.27 -9.58
C TYR A 203 -21.21 3.67 -8.21
N SER A 204 -21.82 4.83 -8.10
CA SER A 204 -22.34 5.37 -6.82
C SER A 204 -21.27 5.45 -5.73
N MET A 205 -20.07 5.84 -6.12
CA MET A 205 -18.96 5.99 -5.20
C MET A 205 -19.15 7.19 -4.28
N THR A 206 -18.70 7.06 -3.03
CA THR A 206 -18.48 8.17 -2.12
C THR A 206 -17.11 8.77 -2.40
N TRP A 207 -17.06 10.04 -2.79
CA TRP A 207 -15.83 10.75 -3.13
C TRP A 207 -15.38 11.70 -2.03
N SER A 208 -14.07 11.83 -1.83
CA SER A 208 -13.49 12.89 -1.00
C SER A 208 -13.75 14.26 -1.65
N LYS A 209 -14.13 15.24 -0.83
CA LYS A 209 -14.41 16.61 -1.28
C LYS A 209 -13.25 17.56 -1.00
N THR A 210 -12.36 17.20 -0.05
CA THR A 210 -11.27 18.06 0.39
C THR A 210 -10.10 17.21 0.94
N PRO A 211 -9.01 17.08 0.19
CA PRO A 211 -8.86 17.47 -1.22
C PRO A 211 -9.72 16.60 -2.15
N GLU A 212 -9.87 17.04 -3.39
CA GLU A 212 -10.45 16.24 -4.45
C GLU A 212 -9.44 15.22 -4.97
N ILE A 213 -9.93 14.17 -5.66
CA ILE A 213 -9.06 13.21 -6.36
C ILE A 213 -8.50 13.83 -7.64
N HIS A 214 -7.30 13.39 -8.02
CA HIS A 214 -6.75 13.66 -9.34
C HIS A 214 -7.04 12.45 -10.26
N VAL A 215 -7.98 12.61 -11.17
CA VAL A 215 -8.43 11.53 -12.06
C VAL A 215 -7.41 11.30 -13.18
N LEU A 216 -6.94 10.06 -13.32
CA LEU A 216 -6.02 9.65 -14.38
C LEU A 216 -6.73 8.98 -15.55
N ALA A 217 -7.75 8.19 -15.26
CA ALA A 217 -8.59 7.54 -16.28
C ALA A 217 -10.03 7.39 -15.80
N THR A 218 -10.94 7.47 -16.74
CA THR A 218 -12.38 7.20 -16.57
C THR A 218 -12.82 6.03 -17.42
N ALA A 219 -13.98 5.46 -17.13
CA ALA A 219 -14.70 4.58 -18.05
C ALA A 219 -16.19 4.89 -18.05
N VAL A 220 -16.84 4.57 -19.17
CA VAL A 220 -18.30 4.59 -19.29
C VAL A 220 -18.84 3.30 -18.67
N MET A 221 -19.78 3.42 -17.73
CA MET A 221 -20.42 2.25 -17.11
C MET A 221 -21.20 1.45 -18.16
N ALA A 222 -20.88 0.16 -18.23
CA ALA A 222 -21.56 -0.77 -19.13
C ALA A 222 -23.06 -0.83 -18.82
N ALA A 223 -23.89 -1.01 -19.87
CA ALA A 223 -25.34 -1.12 -19.74
C ALA A 223 -25.77 -2.52 -19.24
N THR A 224 -25.18 -2.95 -18.12
CA THR A 224 -25.60 -4.19 -17.45
C THR A 224 -27.00 -4.03 -16.85
N PRO A 225 -27.75 -5.12 -16.61
CA PRO A 225 -29.05 -5.02 -15.98
C PRO A 225 -29.03 -4.35 -14.60
N SER A 226 -27.95 -4.50 -13.82
CA SER A 226 -27.78 -3.83 -12.53
C SER A 226 -27.59 -2.32 -12.70
N ALA A 227 -26.68 -1.90 -13.57
CA ALA A 227 -26.43 -0.48 -13.83
C ALA A 227 -27.64 0.23 -14.44
N GLN A 228 -28.36 -0.44 -15.34
CA GLN A 228 -29.62 0.10 -15.92
C GLN A 228 -30.69 0.32 -14.84
N ARG A 229 -30.92 -0.68 -13.97
CA ARG A 229 -31.90 -0.53 -12.87
C ARG A 229 -31.54 0.56 -11.89
N ALA A 230 -30.25 0.74 -11.66
CA ALA A 230 -29.74 1.76 -10.74
C ALA A 230 -29.62 3.17 -11.39
N GLY A 231 -29.83 3.28 -12.71
CA GLY A 231 -29.74 4.56 -13.43
C GLY A 231 -28.31 5.03 -13.72
N HIS A 232 -27.33 4.13 -13.66
CA HIS A 232 -25.91 4.45 -13.85
C HIS A 232 -25.34 3.96 -15.20
N ALA A 233 -26.13 3.26 -16.02
CA ALA A 233 -25.68 2.85 -17.35
C ALA A 233 -25.33 4.07 -18.20
N GLY A 234 -24.13 4.09 -18.77
CA GLY A 234 -23.60 5.22 -19.53
C GLY A 234 -22.99 6.35 -18.70
N GLU A 235 -22.99 6.24 -17.37
CA GLU A 235 -22.28 7.20 -16.50
C GLU A 235 -20.77 7.11 -16.72
N VAL A 236 -20.10 8.26 -16.75
CA VAL A 236 -18.63 8.35 -16.80
C VAL A 236 -18.09 8.39 -15.36
N VAL A 237 -17.36 7.36 -14.96
CA VAL A 237 -16.88 7.22 -13.59
C VAL A 237 -15.35 7.13 -13.59
N PRO A 238 -14.65 7.81 -12.65
CA PRO A 238 -13.21 7.61 -12.41
C PRO A 238 -12.90 6.14 -12.11
N GLN A 239 -11.88 5.59 -12.77
CA GLN A 239 -11.44 4.21 -12.60
C GLN A 239 -10.02 4.11 -12.07
N ILE A 240 -9.19 5.14 -12.36
CA ILE A 240 -7.81 5.25 -11.93
C ILE A 240 -7.61 6.68 -11.45
N TRP A 241 -7.10 6.84 -10.24
CA TRP A 241 -6.84 8.16 -9.69
C TRP A 241 -5.67 8.18 -8.72
N THR A 242 -5.18 9.39 -8.45
CA THR A 242 -4.28 9.67 -7.34
C THR A 242 -4.97 10.57 -6.32
N TYR A 243 -4.47 10.50 -5.09
CA TYR A 243 -4.97 11.31 -3.99
C TYR A 243 -3.81 11.71 -3.09
N GLU A 244 -3.63 13.01 -2.90
CA GLU A 244 -2.59 13.55 -2.01
C GLU A 244 -3.25 14.37 -0.89
N LYS A 245 -2.89 14.11 0.36
CA LYS A 245 -3.46 14.83 1.50
C LYS A 245 -2.41 15.09 2.57
N GLN A 246 -2.34 16.34 3.00
CA GLN A 246 -1.53 16.75 4.14
C GLN A 246 -2.33 16.55 5.42
N LEU A 247 -1.83 15.69 6.31
CA LEU A 247 -2.35 15.55 7.67
C LEU A 247 -1.54 16.41 8.63
N VAL A 248 -2.18 16.96 9.65
CA VAL A 248 -1.55 17.83 10.67
C VAL A 248 -1.67 17.16 12.03
N PRO A 249 -0.58 17.02 12.81
CA PRO A 249 0.80 17.36 12.46
C PRO A 249 1.40 16.46 11.37
N ALA A 250 2.33 17.01 10.59
CA ALA A 250 3.04 16.29 9.55
C ALA A 250 4.55 16.32 9.87
N PRO A 251 5.10 15.32 10.56
CA PRO A 251 6.48 15.31 11.01
C PRO A 251 7.51 15.49 9.89
N THR A 252 7.18 15.03 8.68
CA THR A 252 8.05 15.15 7.50
C THR A 252 7.75 16.37 6.63
N GLY A 253 6.66 17.11 6.92
CA GLY A 253 6.17 18.18 6.07
C GLY A 253 5.60 17.73 4.73
N GLN A 254 5.47 16.43 4.51
CA GLN A 254 5.03 15.85 3.23
C GLN A 254 3.60 15.34 3.32
N PRO A 255 2.73 15.62 2.31
CA PRO A 255 1.44 14.96 2.19
C PRO A 255 1.67 13.45 1.99
N TYR A 256 0.77 12.59 2.40
CA TYR A 256 0.79 11.22 1.95
C TYR A 256 0.23 11.12 0.52
N ARG A 257 0.50 9.98 -0.15
CA ARG A 257 0.05 9.69 -1.50
C ARG A 257 -0.71 8.39 -1.55
N ALA A 258 -1.88 8.39 -2.17
CA ALA A 258 -2.59 7.18 -2.54
C ALA A 258 -2.72 7.09 -4.07
N PHE A 259 -2.42 5.93 -4.62
CA PHE A 259 -2.73 5.55 -6.00
C PHE A 259 -3.82 4.48 -5.97
N VAL A 260 -4.83 4.63 -6.80
CA VAL A 260 -5.99 3.74 -6.80
C VAL A 260 -6.28 3.25 -8.20
N TRP A 261 -6.48 1.94 -8.29
CA TRP A 261 -7.02 1.25 -9.45
C TRP A 261 -8.27 0.47 -9.02
N MET A 262 -9.41 0.83 -9.62
CA MET A 262 -10.72 0.32 -9.20
C MET A 262 -10.94 -1.15 -9.55
N GLN A 263 -10.36 -1.64 -10.64
CA GLN A 263 -10.49 -3.01 -11.10
C GLN A 263 -9.54 -3.95 -10.37
N GLY A 264 -9.63 -5.25 -10.68
CA GLY A 264 -8.85 -6.30 -10.06
C GLY A 264 -9.70 -7.45 -9.53
N HIS A 265 -10.98 -7.52 -9.91
CA HIS A 265 -11.82 -8.68 -9.68
C HIS A 265 -11.25 -9.89 -10.41
N SER A 266 -10.95 -9.72 -11.70
CA SER A 266 -10.29 -10.75 -12.51
C SER A 266 -8.78 -10.70 -12.33
N TYR A 267 -8.21 -11.78 -11.78
CA TYR A 267 -6.77 -11.86 -11.52
C TYR A 267 -5.91 -11.79 -12.78
N ALA A 268 -6.43 -12.28 -13.92
CA ALA A 268 -5.72 -12.25 -15.19
C ALA A 268 -5.33 -10.82 -15.62
N ASN A 269 -6.08 -9.80 -15.21
CA ASN A 269 -5.81 -8.42 -15.55
C ASN A 269 -4.51 -7.88 -14.92
N PHE A 270 -3.99 -8.50 -13.85
CA PHE A 270 -2.69 -8.13 -13.28
C PHE A 270 -1.49 -8.43 -14.19
N SER A 271 -1.69 -9.29 -15.20
CA SER A 271 -0.68 -9.59 -16.24
C SER A 271 -0.92 -8.81 -17.53
N ASN A 272 -1.96 -7.98 -17.60
CA ASN A 272 -2.25 -7.18 -18.79
C ASN A 272 -1.11 -6.20 -19.06
N PRO A 273 -0.63 -6.08 -20.32
CA PRO A 273 0.54 -5.26 -20.68
C PRO A 273 0.34 -3.75 -20.47
N GLN A 274 -0.89 -3.27 -20.29
CA GLN A 274 -1.19 -1.89 -19.91
C GLN A 274 -1.27 -1.75 -18.38
N ILE A 275 -1.90 -2.70 -17.71
CA ILE A 275 -2.17 -2.62 -16.26
C ILE A 275 -0.90 -2.84 -15.43
N GLN A 276 -0.12 -3.87 -15.72
CA GLN A 276 1.04 -4.20 -14.89
C GLN A 276 2.07 -3.06 -14.82
N PRO A 277 2.50 -2.43 -15.94
CA PRO A 277 3.40 -1.27 -15.90
C PRO A 277 2.79 -0.07 -15.17
N MET A 278 1.49 0.19 -15.35
CA MET A 278 0.77 1.25 -14.66
C MET A 278 0.79 1.04 -13.13
N LEU A 279 0.50 -0.18 -12.67
CA LEU A 279 0.57 -0.51 -11.24
C LEU A 279 1.97 -0.34 -10.67
N LEU A 280 3.02 -0.80 -11.38
CA LEU A 280 4.41 -0.62 -10.96
C LEU A 280 4.78 0.87 -10.83
N ARG A 281 4.35 1.71 -11.77
CA ARG A 281 4.52 3.17 -11.72
C ARG A 281 3.72 3.78 -10.56
N GLY A 282 2.49 3.34 -10.35
CA GLY A 282 1.65 3.79 -9.24
C GLY A 282 2.25 3.48 -7.87
N ILE A 283 2.82 2.28 -7.70
CA ILE A 283 3.54 1.87 -6.49
C ILE A 283 4.77 2.77 -6.26
N ALA A 284 5.59 2.98 -7.29
CA ALA A 284 6.77 3.83 -7.19
C ALA A 284 6.40 5.28 -6.88
N TRP A 285 5.36 5.82 -7.53
CA TRP A 285 4.86 7.18 -7.29
C TRP A 285 4.33 7.36 -5.87
N ALA A 286 3.54 6.42 -5.37
CA ALA A 286 3.04 6.44 -4.00
C ALA A 286 4.17 6.38 -2.98
N ALA A 287 5.22 5.59 -3.26
CA ALA A 287 6.45 5.53 -2.46
C ALA A 287 7.38 6.74 -2.62
N ARG A 288 6.99 7.79 -3.37
CA ARG A 288 7.82 8.98 -3.68
C ARG A 288 9.14 8.65 -4.36
N ARG A 289 9.13 7.65 -5.23
CA ARG A 289 10.24 7.29 -6.10
C ARG A 289 9.96 7.74 -7.54
N SER A 290 11.00 7.80 -8.37
CA SER A 290 10.80 7.89 -9.82
C SER A 290 9.86 6.76 -10.26
N VAL A 291 8.90 7.05 -11.13
CA VAL A 291 7.92 6.05 -11.62
C VAL A 291 8.59 4.87 -12.31
N ASP A 292 9.80 5.05 -12.83
CA ASP A 292 10.56 3.99 -13.51
C ASP A 292 11.40 3.13 -12.55
N THR A 293 11.39 3.45 -11.24
CA THR A 293 12.19 2.71 -10.23
C THR A 293 11.90 1.20 -10.23
N LEU A 294 10.67 0.82 -10.53
CA LEU A 294 10.23 -0.58 -10.58
C LEU A 294 10.06 -1.10 -12.02
N ALA A 295 10.35 -0.31 -13.04
CA ALA A 295 10.20 -0.71 -14.44
C ALA A 295 11.27 -1.73 -14.87
N THR A 296 12.49 -1.59 -14.34
CA THR A 296 13.64 -2.42 -14.73
C THR A 296 13.73 -3.66 -13.85
N GLU A 297 13.88 -4.81 -14.47
CA GLU A 297 14.18 -6.05 -13.78
C GLU A 297 15.63 -6.09 -13.33
N ARG A 298 15.89 -6.84 -12.25
CA ARG A 298 17.24 -7.10 -11.77
C ARG A 298 18.02 -7.81 -12.88
N PRO A 299 19.21 -7.34 -13.25
CA PRO A 299 20.05 -8.06 -14.21
C PRO A 299 20.21 -9.51 -13.75
N GLY A 300 19.82 -10.47 -14.59
CA GLY A 300 19.94 -11.89 -14.28
C GLY A 300 21.41 -12.22 -13.98
N ARG A 301 21.68 -13.04 -12.97
CA ARG A 301 22.95 -13.74 -12.87
C ARG A 301 23.06 -14.55 -14.17
N GLY A 302 23.97 -14.18 -15.04
CA GLY A 302 24.20 -14.77 -16.36
C GLY A 302 24.01 -16.28 -16.32
N GLY A 303 23.20 -16.78 -17.22
CA GLY A 303 22.65 -18.12 -17.28
C GLY A 303 23.62 -19.22 -16.90
N ARG A 304 23.33 -19.88 -15.80
CA ARG A 304 23.49 -21.33 -15.74
C ARG A 304 22.11 -21.88 -16.11
N GLY A 305 22.02 -22.45 -17.32
CA GLY A 305 20.82 -23.10 -17.80
C GLY A 305 20.29 -24.06 -16.76
N SER A 306 19.14 -23.71 -16.16
CA SER A 306 18.34 -24.70 -15.48
C SER A 306 17.34 -25.25 -16.50
N GLN A 307 17.76 -26.30 -17.19
CA GLN A 307 16.82 -27.30 -17.65
C GLN A 307 16.22 -27.93 -16.38
N ASN A 308 15.15 -27.38 -15.91
CA ASN A 308 14.30 -28.06 -14.94
C ASN A 308 13.04 -28.47 -15.67
N ASN A 309 13.06 -29.69 -16.18
CA ASN A 309 11.88 -30.49 -16.43
C ASN A 309 11.14 -30.71 -15.10
N TRP A 310 9.92 -30.21 -15.02
CA TRP A 310 8.87 -30.61 -14.10
C TRP A 310 7.75 -31.24 -14.92
#